data_f02e8b823884d4c840f5ad2bc4606b92
#
_entry.id   f02e8b823884d4c840f5ad2bc4606b92
#
_cell.length_a   1.000
_cell.length_b   1.000
_cell.length_c   1.000
_cell.angle_alpha   90.00
_cell.angle_beta   90.00
_cell.angle_gamma   90.00
#
_symmetry.space_group_name_H-M   'P 1'
#
loop_
_entity.id
_entity.type
_entity.pdbx_description
1 polymer ?
#
loop_
_entity_poly.entity_id
_entity_poly.type
_entity_poly.pdbx_seq_one_letter_code
_entity_poly.pdbx_strand_id
1 'polypeptide(L)'
;MSFLIVSIGFTLAISSKWAYSYFGLSSFEQIVYHIKVPLEGTNTQFIFGWIKKCLLPGFIFGLIFSWTTQKIAFLILLLCCIYGLCQIHFFSYVFDQFKKTDFYDTYFVENEVISPEKKMNFIHIYLESMETTYAKKEDGGNAKEDLLPYLTKLTKESISFSQNEQIGGARVLTGTGWTTGGIVASTSGLPLIFSLKHKFCKDKVPFMPKVNTLGDILEKDGYNRVFMIGSDATFGGRRSYFEQHGHYDIQDTVSLKEEGILDQDYHEF
;
A
#
# COMPACT_ATOMS: atom_id res chain seq x y z
N MET A 1 -33.80 -19.94 -1.57
CA MET A 1 -33.46 -18.53 -1.26
C MET A 1 -32.48 -18.42 -0.10
N SER A 2 -32.74 -19.10 1.04
CA SER A 2 -31.80 -19.10 2.21
C SER A 2 -30.40 -19.53 1.86
N PHE A 3 -30.22 -20.54 1.02
CA PHE A 3 -28.92 -20.97 0.50
C PHE A 3 -28.08 -19.81 -0.08
N LEU A 4 -28.65 -19.04 -1.02
CA LEU A 4 -27.92 -17.92 -1.65
C LEU A 4 -27.57 -16.82 -0.64
N ILE A 5 -28.48 -16.48 0.26
CA ILE A 5 -28.28 -15.45 1.27
C ILE A 5 -27.12 -15.84 2.20
N VAL A 6 -27.10 -17.08 2.66
CA VAL A 6 -26.04 -17.58 3.53
C VAL A 6 -24.72 -17.71 2.78
N SER A 7 -24.71 -18.22 1.54
CA SER A 7 -23.51 -18.28 0.71
C SER A 7 -22.86 -16.91 0.53
N ILE A 8 -23.64 -15.89 0.20
CA ILE A 8 -23.17 -14.51 0.06
C ILE A 8 -22.55 -14.01 1.37
N GLY A 9 -23.27 -14.21 2.51
CA GLY A 9 -22.79 -13.76 3.81
C GLY A 9 -21.42 -14.35 4.16
N PHE A 10 -21.30 -15.68 4.11
CA PHE A 10 -20.02 -16.34 4.41
C PHE A 10 -18.92 -15.98 3.40
N THR A 11 -19.25 -15.88 2.12
CA THR A 11 -18.26 -15.43 1.11
C THR A 11 -17.73 -14.04 1.45
N LEU A 12 -18.57 -13.09 1.81
CA LEU A 12 -18.16 -11.74 2.22
C LEU A 12 -17.28 -11.76 3.46
N ALA A 13 -17.69 -12.49 4.51
CA ALA A 13 -16.94 -12.60 5.76
C ALA A 13 -15.56 -13.25 5.56
N ILE A 14 -15.48 -14.31 4.76
CA ILE A 14 -14.22 -14.99 4.46
C ILE A 14 -13.34 -14.10 3.55
N SER A 15 -13.95 -13.41 2.56
CA SER A 15 -13.24 -12.51 1.67
C SER A 15 -12.57 -11.36 2.41
N SER A 16 -13.23 -10.76 3.39
CA SER A 16 -12.66 -9.67 4.18
C SER A 16 -11.44 -10.13 4.98
N LYS A 17 -11.51 -11.30 5.63
CA LYS A 17 -10.37 -11.91 6.33
C LYS A 17 -9.24 -12.29 5.36
N TRP A 18 -9.59 -12.87 4.21
CA TRP A 18 -8.62 -13.26 3.19
C TRP A 18 -7.91 -12.03 2.62
N ALA A 19 -8.66 -10.97 2.28
CA ALA A 19 -8.09 -9.73 1.77
C ALA A 19 -7.13 -9.10 2.79
N TYR A 20 -7.52 -9.05 4.07
CA TYR A 20 -6.65 -8.59 5.14
C TYR A 20 -5.33 -9.37 5.19
N SER A 21 -5.39 -10.72 5.13
CA SER A 21 -4.20 -11.56 5.21
C SER A 21 -3.36 -11.58 3.93
N TYR A 22 -4.01 -11.49 2.77
CA TYR A 22 -3.35 -11.64 1.47
C TYR A 22 -2.69 -10.34 1.00
N PHE A 23 -3.36 -9.22 1.19
CA PHE A 23 -2.87 -7.91 0.77
C PHE A 23 -2.18 -7.11 1.89
N GLY A 24 -2.07 -7.66 3.10
CA GLY A 24 -1.51 -6.95 4.25
C GLY A 24 -2.28 -5.67 4.56
N LEU A 25 -3.64 -5.71 4.48
CA LEU A 25 -4.46 -4.53 4.69
C LEU A 25 -4.25 -3.96 6.08
N SER A 26 -3.69 -2.77 6.17
CA SER A 26 -3.49 -2.06 7.44
C SER A 26 -4.65 -1.12 7.77
N SER A 27 -5.41 -0.68 6.74
CA SER A 27 -6.52 0.26 6.92
C SER A 27 -7.54 0.18 5.78
N PHE A 28 -8.75 0.70 6.02
CA PHE A 28 -9.78 0.77 4.99
C PHE A 28 -9.45 1.78 3.89
N GLU A 29 -8.65 2.79 4.18
CA GLU A 29 -8.13 3.76 3.21
C GLU A 29 -7.38 3.07 2.08
N GLN A 30 -6.63 2.02 2.37
CA GLN A 30 -5.94 1.22 1.38
C GLN A 30 -6.92 0.58 0.38
N ILE A 31 -8.07 0.06 0.86
CA ILE A 31 -9.14 -0.49 0.00
C ILE A 31 -9.72 0.63 -0.87
N VAL A 32 -10.07 1.77 -0.27
CA VAL A 32 -10.60 2.95 -0.99
C VAL A 32 -9.63 3.39 -2.08
N TYR A 33 -8.34 3.40 -1.77
CA TYR A 33 -7.29 3.73 -2.72
C TYR A 33 -7.30 2.77 -3.91
N HIS A 34 -7.17 1.46 -3.67
CA HIS A 34 -7.06 0.46 -4.74
C HIS A 34 -8.33 0.31 -5.60
N ILE A 35 -9.51 0.68 -5.09
CA ILE A 35 -10.74 0.75 -5.92
C ILE A 35 -10.69 1.93 -6.89
N LYS A 36 -9.94 2.98 -6.57
CA LYS A 36 -9.91 4.24 -7.33
C LYS A 36 -8.74 4.38 -8.28
N VAL A 37 -7.67 3.66 -8.06
CA VAL A 37 -6.48 3.68 -8.94
C VAL A 37 -6.55 2.57 -9.98
N PRO A 38 -5.85 2.72 -11.11
CA PRO A 38 -5.74 1.66 -12.11
C PRO A 38 -5.20 0.36 -11.51
N LEU A 39 -5.81 -0.76 -11.88
CA LEU A 39 -5.35 -2.11 -11.52
C LEU A 39 -4.54 -2.75 -12.66
N GLU A 40 -4.19 -1.99 -13.68
CA GLU A 40 -3.34 -2.43 -14.78
C GLU A 40 -1.98 -2.88 -14.23
N GLY A 41 -1.43 -3.94 -14.78
CA GLY A 41 -0.22 -4.60 -14.27
C GLY A 41 -0.46 -5.52 -13.07
N THR A 42 -1.70 -5.77 -12.65
CA THR A 42 -2.00 -6.70 -11.56
C THR A 42 -2.00 -8.15 -12.06
N ASN A 43 -1.26 -9.02 -11.37
CA ASN A 43 -1.34 -10.46 -11.62
C ASN A 43 -2.73 -10.99 -11.23
N THR A 44 -3.40 -11.65 -12.16
CA THR A 44 -4.77 -12.18 -11.98
C THR A 44 -4.84 -13.47 -11.16
N GLN A 45 -3.71 -14.06 -10.78
CA GLN A 45 -3.67 -15.31 -9.99
C GLN A 45 -4.40 -15.19 -8.64
N PHE A 46 -4.48 -13.99 -8.07
CA PHE A 46 -5.24 -13.78 -6.84
C PHE A 46 -6.72 -14.10 -6.99
N ILE A 47 -7.31 -13.98 -8.20
CA ILE A 47 -8.72 -14.31 -8.48
C ILE A 47 -8.96 -15.80 -8.24
N PHE A 48 -8.09 -16.66 -8.74
CA PHE A 48 -8.18 -18.12 -8.51
C PHE A 48 -8.01 -18.45 -7.02
N GLY A 49 -7.09 -17.76 -6.34
CA GLY A 49 -6.91 -17.86 -4.90
C GLY A 49 -8.19 -17.48 -4.14
N TRP A 50 -8.84 -16.39 -4.52
CA TRP A 50 -10.10 -15.94 -3.93
C TRP A 50 -11.24 -16.93 -4.17
N ILE A 51 -11.40 -17.43 -5.41
CA ILE A 51 -12.43 -18.44 -5.71
C ILE A 51 -12.26 -19.66 -4.81
N LYS A 52 -11.03 -20.19 -4.70
CA LYS A 52 -10.74 -21.38 -3.91
C LYS A 52 -10.89 -21.17 -2.41
N LYS A 53 -10.44 -20.03 -1.89
CA LYS A 53 -10.36 -19.76 -0.45
C LYS A 53 -11.60 -19.05 0.11
N CYS A 54 -12.40 -18.38 -0.72
CA CYS A 54 -13.53 -17.58 -0.27
C CYS A 54 -14.86 -18.05 -0.87
N LEU A 55 -14.96 -18.09 -2.19
CA LEU A 55 -16.22 -18.41 -2.87
C LEU A 55 -16.65 -19.87 -2.62
N LEU A 56 -15.75 -20.83 -2.79
CA LEU A 56 -16.04 -22.24 -2.59
C LEU A 56 -16.44 -22.57 -1.15
N PRO A 57 -15.71 -22.15 -0.09
CA PRO A 57 -16.19 -22.32 1.29
C PRO A 57 -17.50 -21.62 1.56
N GLY A 58 -17.71 -20.39 1.07
CA GLY A 58 -18.99 -19.69 1.22
C GLY A 58 -20.16 -20.46 0.62
N PHE A 59 -19.96 -21.06 -0.55
CA PHE A 59 -20.95 -21.95 -1.17
C PHE A 59 -21.24 -23.19 -0.33
N ILE A 60 -20.21 -23.85 0.23
CA ILE A 60 -20.36 -25.01 1.12
C ILE A 60 -21.17 -24.65 2.36
N PHE A 61 -20.87 -23.52 3.01
CA PHE A 61 -21.66 -23.04 4.16
C PHE A 61 -23.11 -22.76 3.75
N GLY A 62 -23.37 -22.21 2.57
CA GLY A 62 -24.72 -22.05 2.05
C GLY A 62 -25.47 -23.37 1.92
N LEU A 63 -24.82 -24.44 1.43
CA LEU A 63 -25.40 -25.78 1.36
C LEU A 63 -25.74 -26.32 2.75
N ILE A 64 -24.80 -26.22 3.71
CA ILE A 64 -24.98 -26.71 5.08
C ILE A 64 -26.18 -26.02 5.74
N PHE A 65 -26.37 -24.71 5.53
CA PHE A 65 -27.43 -23.92 6.14
C PHE A 65 -28.65 -23.68 5.22
N SER A 66 -28.80 -24.44 4.12
CA SER A 66 -29.87 -24.26 3.14
C SER A 66 -31.27 -24.45 3.70
N TRP A 67 -31.41 -25.23 4.76
CA TRP A 67 -32.65 -25.55 5.45
C TRP A 67 -33.13 -24.46 6.44
N THR A 68 -32.31 -23.45 6.71
CA THR A 68 -32.69 -22.39 7.65
C THR A 68 -33.85 -21.56 7.10
N THR A 69 -34.67 -20.99 8.02
CA THR A 69 -35.69 -20.04 7.61
C THR A 69 -35.07 -18.79 7.03
N GLN A 70 -35.78 -18.07 6.17
CA GLN A 70 -35.27 -16.84 5.56
C GLN A 70 -34.85 -15.80 6.61
N LYS A 71 -35.59 -15.69 7.73
CA LYS A 71 -35.26 -14.77 8.84
C LYS A 71 -33.89 -15.08 9.44
N ILE A 72 -33.61 -16.38 9.68
CA ILE A 72 -32.28 -16.81 10.16
C ILE A 72 -31.20 -16.57 9.12
N ALA A 73 -31.47 -16.84 7.84
CA ALA A 73 -30.53 -16.59 6.78
C ALA A 73 -30.13 -15.10 6.67
N PHE A 74 -31.11 -14.19 6.80
CA PHE A 74 -30.81 -12.74 6.83
C PHE A 74 -30.03 -12.32 8.09
N LEU A 75 -30.32 -12.93 9.25
CA LEU A 75 -29.53 -12.68 10.47
C LEU A 75 -28.08 -13.12 10.28
N ILE A 76 -27.84 -14.29 9.69
CA ILE A 76 -26.51 -14.79 9.37
C ILE A 76 -25.81 -13.81 8.42
N LEU A 77 -26.47 -13.38 7.35
CA LEU A 77 -25.90 -12.39 6.41
C LEU A 77 -25.50 -11.09 7.14
N LEU A 78 -26.40 -10.57 8.00
CA LEU A 78 -26.12 -9.34 8.77
C LEU A 78 -24.88 -9.50 9.66
N LEU A 79 -24.79 -10.61 10.41
CA LEU A 79 -23.64 -10.89 11.27
C LEU A 79 -22.35 -11.05 10.47
N CYS A 80 -22.41 -11.74 9.33
CA CYS A 80 -21.27 -11.87 8.42
C CYS A 80 -20.84 -10.52 7.85
N CYS A 81 -21.76 -9.65 7.48
CA CYS A 81 -21.44 -8.29 7.00
C CYS A 81 -20.80 -7.45 8.10
N ILE A 82 -21.35 -7.46 9.32
CA ILE A 82 -20.76 -6.73 10.47
C ILE A 82 -19.34 -7.25 10.73
N TYR A 83 -19.15 -8.56 10.79
CA TYR A 83 -17.84 -9.17 10.96
C TYR A 83 -16.87 -8.73 9.85
N GLY A 84 -17.30 -8.79 8.59
CA GLY A 84 -16.49 -8.39 7.45
C GLY A 84 -16.06 -6.91 7.52
N LEU A 85 -17.00 -6.02 7.87
CA LEU A 85 -16.71 -4.59 8.03
C LEU A 85 -15.76 -4.31 9.20
N CYS A 86 -15.86 -5.08 10.29
CA CYS A 86 -14.90 -4.98 11.39
C CYS A 86 -13.49 -5.42 10.96
N GLN A 87 -13.37 -6.51 10.20
CA GLN A 87 -12.09 -7.04 9.73
C GLN A 87 -11.33 -6.07 8.82
N ILE A 88 -12.02 -5.29 8.00
CA ILE A 88 -11.43 -4.31 7.08
C ILE A 88 -11.36 -2.90 7.69
N HIS A 89 -11.55 -2.76 9.00
CA HIS A 89 -11.48 -1.48 9.73
C HIS A 89 -12.43 -0.38 9.20
N PHE A 90 -13.56 -0.76 8.59
CA PHE A 90 -14.52 0.18 8.00
C PHE A 90 -15.06 1.19 9.03
N PHE A 91 -15.43 0.72 10.22
CA PHE A 91 -16.00 1.61 11.25
C PHE A 91 -14.97 2.64 11.74
N SER A 92 -13.72 2.25 11.94
CA SER A 92 -12.65 3.20 12.29
C SER A 92 -12.50 4.25 11.20
N TYR A 93 -12.46 3.85 9.93
CA TYR A 93 -12.41 4.76 8.79
C TYR A 93 -13.56 5.77 8.80
N VAL A 94 -14.80 5.31 9.02
CA VAL A 94 -15.98 6.19 9.09
C VAL A 94 -15.86 7.17 10.25
N PHE A 95 -15.46 6.69 11.43
CA PHE A 95 -15.26 7.57 12.59
C PHE A 95 -14.19 8.63 12.34
N ASP A 96 -13.09 8.26 11.70
CA ASP A 96 -11.97 9.17 11.42
C ASP A 96 -12.36 10.25 10.40
N GLN A 97 -13.35 10.00 9.50
CA GLN A 97 -13.90 11.05 8.63
C GLN A 97 -14.60 12.21 9.38
N PHE A 98 -15.03 11.97 10.60
CA PHE A 98 -15.69 12.99 11.45
C PHE A 98 -14.73 13.65 12.45
N LYS A 99 -13.54 13.11 12.64
CA LYS A 99 -12.53 13.73 13.49
C LYS A 99 -11.92 14.92 12.77
N LYS A 100 -11.88 16.06 13.44
CA LYS A 100 -11.01 17.16 13.03
C LYS A 100 -9.58 16.80 13.43
N THR A 101 -8.67 16.91 12.49
CA THR A 101 -7.24 16.75 12.76
C THR A 101 -6.53 18.05 12.42
N ASP A 102 -5.62 18.43 13.28
CA ASP A 102 -4.67 19.52 13.09
C ASP A 102 -3.30 19.01 12.61
N PHE A 103 -3.26 17.74 12.16
CA PHE A 103 -2.03 17.07 11.76
C PHE A 103 -1.26 17.88 10.72
N TYR A 104 -1.96 18.39 9.70
CA TYR A 104 -1.33 19.21 8.67
C TYR A 104 -0.78 20.51 9.25
N ASP A 105 -1.57 21.22 10.07
CA ASP A 105 -1.18 22.50 10.66
C ASP A 105 -0.04 22.33 11.69
N THR A 106 0.01 21.17 12.36
CA THR A 106 1.00 20.90 13.41
C THR A 106 2.32 20.34 12.86
N TYR A 107 2.27 19.45 11.87
CA TYR A 107 3.44 18.68 11.42
C TYR A 107 3.93 19.03 10.02
N PHE A 108 3.09 19.67 9.21
CA PHE A 108 3.54 20.15 7.92
C PHE A 108 4.27 21.46 8.08
N VAL A 109 5.57 21.44 7.93
CA VAL A 109 6.42 22.63 7.96
C VAL A 109 6.83 22.94 6.53
N GLU A 110 6.46 24.10 6.04
CA GLU A 110 6.97 24.62 4.78
C GLU A 110 8.41 25.11 5.01
N ASN A 111 9.36 24.19 4.88
CA ASN A 111 10.77 24.52 5.08
C ASN A 111 11.34 25.23 3.86
N GLU A 112 12.16 26.25 4.07
CA GLU A 112 13.06 26.74 3.05
C GLU A 112 14.05 25.62 2.70
N VAL A 113 14.03 25.20 1.46
CA VAL A 113 15.00 24.22 0.97
C VAL A 113 16.28 24.95 0.63
N ILE A 114 17.35 24.63 1.34
CA ILE A 114 18.68 25.15 1.06
C ILE A 114 19.33 24.19 0.06
N SER A 115 19.54 24.67 -1.16
CA SER A 115 20.29 23.91 -2.17
C SER A 115 21.74 23.72 -1.72
N PRO A 116 22.32 22.50 -1.83
CA PRO A 116 23.70 22.28 -1.43
C PRO A 116 24.66 22.98 -2.40
N GLU A 117 25.74 23.55 -1.87
CA GLU A 117 26.79 24.17 -2.68
C GLU A 117 27.36 23.22 -3.71
N LYS A 118 27.52 21.94 -3.34
CA LYS A 118 27.97 20.87 -4.19
C LYS A 118 26.91 19.81 -4.35
N LYS A 119 26.37 19.65 -5.56
CA LYS A 119 25.41 18.61 -5.89
C LYS A 119 26.09 17.24 -5.88
N MET A 120 25.49 16.30 -5.17
CA MET A 120 25.89 14.88 -5.14
C MET A 120 24.77 14.03 -5.73
N ASN A 121 25.13 12.86 -6.25
CA ASN A 121 24.13 11.87 -6.63
C ASN A 121 23.37 11.42 -5.37
N PHE A 122 22.05 11.37 -5.50
CA PHE A 122 21.15 10.89 -4.44
C PHE A 122 20.45 9.62 -4.93
N ILE A 123 20.60 8.53 -4.18
CA ILE A 123 19.97 7.25 -4.48
C ILE A 123 19.03 6.92 -3.33
N HIS A 124 17.74 6.85 -3.61
CA HIS A 124 16.71 6.47 -2.66
C HIS A 124 16.21 5.05 -3.00
N ILE A 125 16.46 4.10 -2.11
CA ILE A 125 16.12 2.70 -2.34
C ILE A 125 14.95 2.31 -1.43
N TYR A 126 13.84 1.86 -2.03
CA TYR A 126 12.72 1.28 -1.33
C TYR A 126 12.88 -0.25 -1.27
N LEU A 127 13.06 -0.78 -0.07
CA LEU A 127 13.12 -2.22 0.17
C LEU A 127 11.72 -2.68 0.60
N GLU A 128 10.90 -3.08 -0.35
CA GLU A 128 9.51 -3.50 -0.10
C GLU A 128 9.48 -4.75 0.78
N SER A 129 8.57 -4.75 1.78
CA SER A 129 8.36 -5.86 2.72
C SER A 129 9.58 -6.25 3.57
N MET A 130 10.59 -5.40 3.64
CA MET A 130 11.78 -5.61 4.49
C MET A 130 11.50 -5.09 5.90
N GLU A 131 11.11 -6.02 6.77
CA GLU A 131 10.79 -5.72 8.17
C GLU A 131 11.97 -5.95 9.09
N THR A 132 12.05 -5.17 10.18
CA THR A 132 13.06 -5.38 11.25
C THR A 132 12.95 -6.75 11.90
N THR A 133 11.78 -7.41 11.82
CA THR A 133 11.55 -8.78 12.32
C THR A 133 12.49 -9.83 11.71
N TYR A 134 13.05 -9.58 10.52
CA TYR A 134 14.00 -10.47 9.85
C TYR A 134 15.42 -10.41 10.45
N ALA A 135 15.74 -9.39 11.20
CA ALA A 135 16.98 -9.34 11.99
C ALA A 135 16.91 -10.33 13.15
N LYS A 136 18.07 -10.72 13.71
CA LYS A 136 18.12 -11.57 14.89
C LYS A 136 17.61 -10.83 16.14
N LYS A 137 17.21 -11.60 17.16
CA LYS A 137 16.62 -11.06 18.40
C LYS A 137 17.54 -10.07 19.13
N GLU A 138 18.85 -10.31 19.12
CA GLU A 138 19.85 -9.45 19.76
C GLU A 138 19.92 -8.06 19.13
N ASP A 139 19.66 -7.97 17.83
CA ASP A 139 19.63 -6.72 17.06
C ASP A 139 18.21 -6.08 17.01
N GLY A 140 17.24 -6.61 17.76
CA GLY A 140 15.88 -6.06 17.83
C GLY A 140 14.86 -6.73 16.90
N GLY A 141 15.25 -7.77 16.16
CA GLY A 141 14.36 -8.56 15.32
C GLY A 141 13.65 -9.69 16.06
N ASN A 142 13.17 -10.67 15.33
CA ASN A 142 12.49 -11.85 15.88
C ASN A 142 13.03 -13.18 15.32
N ALA A 143 13.97 -13.13 14.38
CA ALA A 143 14.57 -14.30 13.79
C ALA A 143 15.60 -14.95 14.74
N LYS A 144 15.85 -16.25 14.56
CA LYS A 144 16.91 -16.97 15.29
C LYS A 144 18.29 -16.61 14.76
N GLU A 145 18.38 -16.38 13.47
CA GLU A 145 19.58 -15.95 12.75
C GLU A 145 19.30 -14.66 12.02
N ASP A 146 20.32 -13.88 11.73
CA ASP A 146 20.17 -12.65 10.97
C ASP A 146 19.94 -12.99 9.48
N LEU A 147 18.72 -12.75 9.02
CA LEU A 147 18.34 -12.99 7.61
C LEU A 147 18.74 -11.83 6.69
N LEU A 148 19.16 -10.70 7.26
CA LEU A 148 19.52 -9.48 6.55
C LEU A 148 20.92 -8.97 6.96
N PRO A 149 22.00 -9.82 6.93
CA PRO A 149 23.28 -9.49 7.54
C PRO A 149 23.94 -8.25 6.97
N TYR A 150 23.79 -7.99 5.66
CA TYR A 150 24.34 -6.79 5.04
C TYR A 150 23.59 -5.52 5.47
N LEU A 151 22.27 -5.59 5.58
CA LEU A 151 21.45 -4.46 6.03
C LEU A 151 21.73 -4.17 7.51
N THR A 152 21.81 -5.20 8.34
CA THR A 152 22.19 -5.10 9.75
C THR A 152 23.57 -4.47 9.93
N LYS A 153 24.55 -4.86 9.09
CA LYS A 153 25.87 -4.23 9.07
C LYS A 153 25.77 -2.75 8.68
N LEU A 154 25.04 -2.44 7.63
CA LEU A 154 24.88 -1.06 7.12
C LEU A 154 24.26 -0.16 8.19
N THR A 155 23.27 -0.62 8.95
CA THR A 155 22.66 0.16 10.04
C THR A 155 23.65 0.49 11.18
N LYS A 156 24.68 -0.32 11.38
CA LYS A 156 25.72 -0.09 12.40
C LYS A 156 26.86 0.83 11.90
N GLU A 157 27.07 0.88 10.60
CA GLU A 157 28.17 1.62 9.97
C GLU A 157 27.75 2.98 9.37
N SER A 158 26.45 3.29 9.34
CA SER A 158 25.90 4.51 8.75
C SER A 158 24.86 5.17 9.66
N ILE A 159 24.27 6.27 9.22
CA ILE A 159 23.20 6.95 9.94
C ILE A 159 21.96 6.05 9.92
N SER A 160 21.52 5.61 11.08
CA SER A 160 20.32 4.80 11.28
C SER A 160 19.37 5.49 12.24
N PHE A 161 18.08 5.46 11.94
CA PHE A 161 17.05 6.05 12.79
C PHE A 161 16.44 4.97 13.68
N SER A 162 16.77 5.01 14.95
CA SER A 162 16.26 4.08 15.97
C SER A 162 16.02 4.83 17.27
N GLN A 163 15.13 4.29 18.12
CA GLN A 163 14.86 4.82 19.47
C GLN A 163 15.82 4.25 20.52
N ASN A 164 16.65 3.28 20.15
CA ASN A 164 17.63 2.60 21.00
C ASN A 164 18.81 2.11 20.15
N GLU A 165 19.70 1.33 20.72
CA GLU A 165 20.89 0.77 20.04
C GLU A 165 20.58 -0.39 19.07
N GLN A 166 19.33 -0.83 19.01
CA GLN A 166 18.91 -1.91 18.11
C GLN A 166 18.48 -1.34 16.76
N ILE A 167 18.31 -2.22 15.76
CA ILE A 167 17.77 -1.84 14.46
C ILE A 167 16.40 -1.22 14.65
N GLY A 168 16.24 -0.01 14.17
CA GLY A 168 15.00 0.76 14.22
C GLY A 168 14.26 0.79 12.91
N GLY A 169 13.29 1.68 12.84
CA GLY A 169 12.50 1.94 11.66
C GLY A 169 11.25 2.76 12.00
N ALA A 170 10.60 3.28 10.98
CA ALA A 170 9.34 3.98 11.14
C ALA A 170 8.19 3.00 11.42
N ARG A 171 7.25 3.39 12.28
CA ARG A 171 6.00 2.65 12.46
C ARG A 171 5.05 2.98 11.32
N VAL A 172 4.35 1.95 10.84
CA VAL A 172 3.29 2.12 9.86
C VAL A 172 2.14 2.90 10.49
N LEU A 173 1.76 4.00 9.85
CA LEU A 173 0.60 4.81 10.18
C LEU A 173 -0.52 4.57 9.15
N THR A 174 -1.73 5.03 9.47
CA THR A 174 -2.82 5.08 8.48
C THR A 174 -2.36 5.88 7.26
N GLY A 175 -2.53 5.31 6.07
CA GLY A 175 -2.09 5.96 4.82
C GLY A 175 -0.63 5.72 4.41
N THR A 176 0.14 4.90 5.16
CA THR A 176 1.55 4.60 4.84
C THR A 176 1.83 3.10 4.67
N GLY A 177 0.84 2.23 4.88
CA GLY A 177 1.00 0.78 5.00
C GLY A 177 1.00 -0.01 3.69
N TRP A 178 1.12 0.66 2.54
CA TRP A 178 1.26 0.02 1.23
C TRP A 178 2.26 0.79 0.39
N THR A 179 2.78 0.18 -0.66
CA THR A 179 3.90 0.71 -1.46
C THR A 179 3.75 2.18 -1.83
N THR A 180 2.65 2.57 -2.48
CA THR A 180 2.45 3.98 -2.88
C THR A 180 2.27 4.89 -1.68
N GLY A 181 1.58 4.43 -0.63
CA GLY A 181 1.43 5.18 0.63
C GLY A 181 2.78 5.44 1.30
N GLY A 182 3.66 4.43 1.34
CA GLY A 182 5.02 4.55 1.87
C GLY A 182 5.91 5.49 1.02
N ILE A 183 5.82 5.39 -0.31
CA ILE A 183 6.52 6.29 -1.25
C ILE A 183 6.08 7.73 -1.02
N VAL A 184 4.78 8.01 -1.02
CA VAL A 184 4.24 9.35 -0.80
C VAL A 184 4.69 9.89 0.57
N ALA A 185 4.55 9.09 1.62
CA ALA A 185 4.94 9.54 2.97
C ALA A 185 6.43 9.88 3.07
N SER A 186 7.31 9.07 2.47
CA SER A 186 8.77 9.30 2.52
C SER A 186 9.24 10.46 1.67
N THR A 187 8.50 10.82 0.62
CA THR A 187 8.88 11.90 -0.30
C THR A 187 8.15 13.22 -0.04
N SER A 188 7.03 13.20 0.69
CA SER A 188 6.24 14.40 0.99
C SER A 188 6.14 14.71 2.48
N GLY A 189 6.47 13.77 3.36
CA GLY A 189 6.23 13.87 4.80
C GLY A 189 4.77 13.72 5.22
N LEU A 190 3.86 13.37 4.30
CA LEU A 190 2.42 13.28 4.54
C LEU A 190 1.88 11.88 4.27
N PRO A 191 0.99 11.35 5.11
CA PRO A 191 0.32 10.09 4.85
C PRO A 191 -0.63 10.21 3.65
N LEU A 192 -0.74 9.16 2.86
CA LEU A 192 -1.65 9.09 1.72
C LEU A 192 -3.08 8.76 2.20
N ILE A 193 -3.84 9.80 2.53
CA ILE A 193 -5.22 9.68 3.00
C ILE A 193 -6.16 10.40 2.05
N PHE A 194 -7.25 9.72 1.67
CA PHE A 194 -8.20 10.27 0.73
C PHE A 194 -9.64 10.15 1.20
N SER A 195 -10.43 11.17 0.97
CA SER A 195 -11.87 11.08 1.17
C SER A 195 -12.53 10.27 0.04
N LEU A 196 -13.68 9.64 0.33
CA LEU A 196 -14.49 8.94 -0.66
C LEU A 196 -14.88 9.81 -1.86
N LYS A 197 -14.96 11.12 -1.68
CA LYS A 197 -15.33 12.08 -2.72
C LYS A 197 -14.19 12.38 -3.68
N HIS A 198 -12.96 12.06 -3.33
CA HIS A 198 -11.81 12.36 -4.17
C HIS A 198 -11.79 11.44 -5.39
N LYS A 199 -11.70 12.02 -6.58
CA LYS A 199 -11.54 11.27 -7.83
C LYS A 199 -10.06 11.08 -8.08
N PHE A 200 -9.63 9.83 -8.26
CA PHE A 200 -8.25 9.48 -8.56
C PHE A 200 -8.00 9.20 -10.03
N CYS A 201 -6.81 9.57 -10.44
CA CYS A 201 -6.00 8.96 -11.50
C CYS A 201 -6.78 8.35 -12.67
N LYS A 202 -7.53 9.16 -13.39
CA LYS A 202 -7.69 9.00 -14.83
C LYS A 202 -6.90 10.16 -15.41
N ASP A 203 -5.85 9.88 -16.11
CA ASP A 203 -4.89 10.66 -16.91
C ASP A 203 -4.80 12.20 -16.79
N LYS A 204 -5.65 12.86 -16.06
CA LYS A 204 -5.70 14.33 -15.91
C LYS A 204 -6.12 14.82 -14.53
N VAL A 205 -6.31 13.92 -13.56
CA VAL A 205 -6.66 14.35 -12.19
C VAL A 205 -5.36 14.58 -11.41
N PRO A 206 -5.13 15.78 -10.89
CA PRO A 206 -3.93 16.08 -10.13
C PRO A 206 -3.80 15.15 -8.91
N PHE A 207 -2.66 14.49 -8.79
CA PHE A 207 -2.29 13.68 -7.63
C PHE A 207 -1.68 14.59 -6.56
N MET A 208 -2.41 14.89 -5.49
CA MET A 208 -1.96 15.78 -4.40
C MET A 208 -1.35 17.13 -4.85
N PRO A 209 -2.02 17.93 -5.69
CA PRO A 209 -1.41 19.06 -6.44
C PRO A 209 -0.88 20.22 -5.58
N LYS A 210 -1.18 20.23 -4.29
CA LYS A 210 -0.70 21.26 -3.35
C LYS A 210 0.49 20.81 -2.51
N VAL A 211 0.93 19.59 -2.70
CA VAL A 211 2.02 18.99 -1.92
C VAL A 211 3.33 19.19 -2.67
N ASN A 212 4.31 19.77 -2.00
CA ASN A 212 5.67 19.88 -2.50
C ASN A 212 6.45 18.63 -2.06
N THR A 213 6.96 17.86 -3.01
CA THR A 213 7.65 16.61 -2.72
C THR A 213 9.15 16.73 -2.89
N LEU A 214 9.90 15.72 -2.45
CA LEU A 214 11.33 15.62 -2.71
C LEU A 214 11.63 15.73 -4.22
N GLY A 215 10.78 15.14 -5.08
CA GLY A 215 10.91 15.23 -6.53
C GLY A 215 10.81 16.66 -7.05
N ASP A 216 9.84 17.43 -6.55
CA ASP A 216 9.65 18.83 -6.93
C ASP A 216 10.83 19.70 -6.48
N ILE A 217 11.41 19.39 -5.32
CA ILE A 217 12.61 20.07 -4.79
C ILE A 217 13.83 19.77 -5.67
N LEU A 218 14.07 18.49 -5.95
CA LEU A 218 15.20 18.06 -6.78
C LEU A 218 15.09 18.60 -8.21
N GLU A 219 13.86 18.74 -8.73
CA GLU A 219 13.62 19.36 -10.03
C GLU A 219 14.06 20.82 -10.06
N LYS A 220 13.62 21.61 -9.06
CA LYS A 220 14.01 23.02 -8.93
C LYS A 220 15.51 23.19 -8.84
N ASP A 221 16.20 22.24 -8.21
CA ASP A 221 17.64 22.22 -8.10
C ASP A 221 18.34 21.67 -9.35
N GLY A 222 17.60 21.30 -10.40
CA GLY A 222 18.14 20.84 -11.67
C GLY A 222 18.82 19.47 -11.62
N TYR A 223 18.33 18.57 -10.75
CA TYR A 223 18.72 17.15 -10.79
C TYR A 223 18.03 16.42 -11.93
N ASN A 224 18.71 15.44 -12.52
CA ASN A 224 18.04 14.40 -13.28
C ASN A 224 17.37 13.44 -12.29
N ARG A 225 16.10 13.17 -12.53
CA ARG A 225 15.29 12.33 -11.65
C ARG A 225 14.84 11.09 -12.41
N VAL A 226 15.19 9.93 -11.90
CA VAL A 226 14.82 8.63 -12.48
C VAL A 226 14.09 7.84 -11.42
N PHE A 227 12.92 7.30 -11.76
CA PHE A 227 12.21 6.32 -10.94
C PHE A 227 12.33 4.96 -11.61
N MET A 228 13.04 4.04 -10.97
CA MET A 228 13.24 2.68 -11.48
C MET A 228 12.47 1.69 -10.63
N ILE A 229 11.72 0.80 -11.29
CA ILE A 229 10.93 -0.24 -10.62
C ILE A 229 10.85 -1.49 -11.51
N GLY A 230 10.92 -2.68 -10.90
CA GLY A 230 10.82 -3.97 -11.60
C GLY A 230 9.41 -4.39 -12.00
N SER A 231 8.42 -3.49 -11.91
CA SER A 231 7.02 -3.72 -12.26
C SER A 231 6.48 -2.59 -13.13
N ASP A 232 5.26 -2.73 -13.67
CA ASP A 232 4.58 -1.61 -14.32
C ASP A 232 4.27 -0.51 -13.28
N ALA A 233 4.83 0.68 -13.51
CA ALA A 233 4.64 1.82 -12.62
C ALA A 233 3.19 2.34 -12.61
N THR A 234 2.35 1.98 -13.58
CA THR A 234 0.94 2.37 -13.65
C THR A 234 0.15 1.77 -12.50
N PHE A 235 0.52 0.54 -12.08
CA PHE A 235 -0.12 -0.10 -10.96
C PHE A 235 -0.02 0.73 -9.67
N GLY A 236 -1.15 0.92 -9.01
CA GLY A 236 -1.22 1.70 -7.78
C GLY A 236 -0.93 3.19 -7.93
N GLY A 237 -0.98 3.76 -9.14
CA GLY A 237 -0.86 5.19 -9.39
C GLY A 237 0.56 5.76 -9.25
N ARG A 238 1.59 4.91 -9.16
CA ARG A 238 2.99 5.34 -9.00
C ARG A 238 3.47 6.18 -10.18
N ARG A 239 3.15 5.77 -11.42
CA ARG A 239 3.48 6.54 -12.63
C ARG A 239 2.94 7.96 -12.54
N SER A 240 1.63 8.10 -12.29
CA SER A 240 0.99 9.42 -12.16
C SER A 240 1.60 10.28 -11.04
N TYR A 241 2.03 9.66 -9.95
CA TYR A 241 2.69 10.38 -8.86
C TYR A 241 4.04 10.94 -9.29
N PHE A 242 4.92 10.12 -9.83
CA PHE A 242 6.27 10.54 -10.20
C PHE A 242 6.31 11.43 -11.43
N GLU A 243 5.36 11.30 -12.37
CA GLU A 243 5.21 12.21 -13.49
C GLU A 243 4.76 13.62 -13.05
N GLN A 244 3.89 13.71 -12.03
CA GLN A 244 3.33 14.97 -11.57
C GLN A 244 4.17 15.65 -10.50
N HIS A 245 5.00 14.91 -9.77
CA HIS A 245 5.85 15.40 -8.69
C HIS A 245 7.32 15.21 -9.04
N GLY A 246 7.87 16.19 -9.72
CA GLY A 246 9.28 16.23 -10.13
C GLY A 246 9.55 15.66 -11.52
N HIS A 247 8.56 15.33 -12.35
CA HIS A 247 8.68 14.90 -13.74
C HIS A 247 9.80 13.87 -13.95
N TYR A 248 9.73 12.75 -13.22
CA TYR A 248 10.73 11.70 -13.28
C TYR A 248 10.72 10.99 -14.64
N ASP A 249 11.90 10.62 -15.11
CA ASP A 249 12.07 9.58 -16.12
C ASP A 249 11.74 8.23 -15.49
N ILE A 250 10.76 7.49 -16.07
CA ILE A 250 10.26 6.26 -15.48
C ILE A 250 10.83 5.06 -16.23
N GLN A 251 11.67 4.32 -15.52
CA GLN A 251 12.30 3.08 -15.97
C GLN A 251 11.57 1.89 -15.31
N ASP A 252 10.58 1.34 -16.00
CA ASP A 252 9.78 0.22 -15.53
C ASP A 252 9.72 -0.90 -16.57
N THR A 253 8.96 -1.97 -16.30
CA THR A 253 8.85 -3.10 -17.24
C THR A 253 8.30 -2.70 -18.60
N VAL A 254 7.48 -1.67 -18.68
CA VAL A 254 6.91 -1.19 -19.94
C VAL A 254 7.98 -0.46 -20.75
N SER A 255 8.62 0.55 -20.18
CA SER A 255 9.67 1.33 -20.85
C SER A 255 10.88 0.45 -21.24
N LEU A 256 11.30 -0.45 -20.34
CA LEU A 256 12.45 -1.33 -20.61
C LEU A 256 12.16 -2.37 -21.72
N LYS A 257 10.90 -2.77 -21.90
CA LYS A 257 10.48 -3.60 -23.05
C LYS A 257 10.47 -2.79 -24.35
N GLU A 258 9.97 -1.57 -24.31
CA GLU A 258 9.98 -0.66 -25.46
C GLU A 258 11.40 -0.34 -25.95
N GLU A 259 12.33 -0.18 -25.02
CA GLU A 259 13.74 0.06 -25.28
C GLU A 259 14.51 -1.22 -25.70
N GLY A 260 13.87 -2.40 -25.65
CA GLY A 260 14.50 -3.67 -25.99
C GLY A 260 15.53 -4.17 -24.96
N ILE A 261 15.50 -3.64 -23.75
CA ILE A 261 16.36 -4.07 -22.63
C ILE A 261 15.78 -5.33 -21.97
N LEU A 262 14.46 -5.43 -21.89
CA LEU A 262 13.75 -6.62 -21.42
C LEU A 262 13.07 -7.35 -22.58
N ASP A 263 13.07 -8.69 -22.51
CA ASP A 263 12.30 -9.50 -23.45
C ASP A 263 10.81 -9.21 -23.35
N GLN A 264 10.09 -9.25 -24.49
CA GLN A 264 8.65 -9.04 -24.52
C GLN A 264 7.88 -10.06 -23.69
N ASP A 265 8.44 -11.28 -23.57
CA ASP A 265 7.87 -12.38 -22.78
C ASP A 265 8.22 -12.31 -21.28
N TYR A 266 8.94 -11.29 -20.84
CA TYR A 266 9.20 -11.09 -19.42
C TYR A 266 7.90 -10.85 -18.66
N HIS A 267 7.65 -11.70 -17.66
CA HIS A 267 6.51 -11.58 -16.74
C HIS A 267 7.03 -11.37 -15.31
N GLU A 268 6.39 -10.47 -14.60
CA GLU A 268 6.65 -10.27 -13.17
C GLU A 268 6.23 -11.53 -12.38
N PHE A 269 7.00 -11.88 -11.37
CA PHE A 269 6.72 -13.01 -10.48
C PHE A 269 5.76 -12.61 -9.35
#